data_71dd6053ce6c9264b3c425dd1acf9771
#
_entry.id   71dd6053ce6c9264b3c425dd1acf9771
#
_cell.length_a   1.000
_cell.length_b   1.000
_cell.length_c   1.000
_cell.angle_alpha   90.00
_cell.angle_beta   90.00
_cell.angle_gamma   90.00
#
_symmetry.space_group_name_H-M   'P 1'
#
loop_
_entity.id
_entity.type
_entity.pdbx_description
1 polymer ?
#
loop_
_entity_poly.entity_id
_entity_poly.type
_entity_poly.pdbx_seq_one_letter_code
_entity_poly.pdbx_strand_id
1 'polypeptide(L)'
;MRVGLTYDLREDYLAKGYGEEETAEFDSLETVEALEEALRALGHDPVPIGNAHQLLERLSAGERWDLVFNIAEGLYGFGREALIPALLDSYQIPYTFSDPLVLTVTLHKATAKRIARDLGVPTADFLLVEEEGDLERIDLPYPLFLKPVAEGTGKGIGQGSRVESPAQLRLRALELMGRYKQPVLVETFLPGREYTVGVLGTGKGARVLGVMEVALRPEAEPHAYSYRNKEHCETLVDYRLVGGVKAREAADLALRVWRGLGCRDAGRVDLREDGKGRLHFLEANPLAGLNPRHSDLPLLCSMVGMSYLELIRGIVDSATSRLGKGRGE
;
A
#
# COMPACT_ATOMS: atom_id res chain seq x y z
N MET A 1 -5.76 -22.45 -15.06
CA MET A 1 -6.12 -21.16 -15.67
C MET A 1 -4.89 -20.56 -16.32
N ARG A 2 -5.07 -19.86 -17.44
CA ARG A 2 -4.05 -18.99 -18.02
C ARG A 2 -4.08 -17.66 -17.26
N VAL A 3 -3.05 -17.38 -16.47
CA VAL A 3 -2.99 -16.20 -15.57
C VAL A 3 -1.99 -15.21 -16.11
N GLY A 4 -2.48 -14.05 -16.57
CA GLY A 4 -1.62 -12.93 -16.95
C GLY A 4 -0.97 -12.33 -15.72
N LEU A 5 0.29 -11.90 -15.79
CA LEU A 5 1.01 -11.25 -14.69
C LEU A 5 1.42 -9.85 -15.11
N THR A 6 0.83 -8.83 -14.48
CA THR A 6 1.16 -7.42 -14.74
C THR A 6 2.00 -6.86 -13.59
N TYR A 7 3.07 -6.15 -13.95
CA TYR A 7 4.06 -5.60 -13.03
C TYR A 7 4.82 -4.44 -13.67
N ASP A 8 5.43 -3.60 -12.85
CA ASP A 8 6.45 -2.64 -13.28
C ASP A 8 7.81 -3.15 -12.79
N LEU A 9 8.71 -3.49 -13.71
CA LEU A 9 10.03 -4.01 -13.35
C LEU A 9 11.01 -2.86 -13.08
N ARG A 10 11.52 -2.76 -11.85
CA ARG A 10 12.39 -1.66 -11.39
C ARG A 10 13.59 -1.45 -12.30
N GLU A 11 14.25 -2.54 -12.71
CA GLU A 11 15.42 -2.52 -13.56
C GLU A 11 15.16 -1.88 -14.93
N ASP A 12 13.97 -2.07 -15.50
CA ASP A 12 13.60 -1.48 -16.80
C ASP A 12 13.50 0.04 -16.72
N TYR A 13 13.04 0.58 -15.60
CA TYR A 13 12.94 2.02 -15.39
C TYR A 13 14.29 2.64 -15.03
N LEU A 14 15.11 1.98 -14.22
CA LEU A 14 16.49 2.39 -13.95
C LEU A 14 17.31 2.44 -15.24
N ALA A 15 17.16 1.46 -16.13
CA ALA A 15 17.83 1.45 -17.44
C ALA A 15 17.37 2.60 -18.36
N LYS A 16 16.16 3.15 -18.15
CA LYS A 16 15.64 4.34 -18.84
C LYS A 16 16.06 5.66 -18.19
N GLY A 17 16.83 5.61 -17.09
CA GLY A 17 17.37 6.79 -16.41
C GLY A 17 16.51 7.35 -15.28
N TYR A 18 15.45 6.64 -14.83
CA TYR A 18 14.69 7.00 -13.63
C TYR A 18 15.54 6.80 -12.37
N GLY A 19 15.30 7.58 -11.34
CA GLY A 19 15.99 7.50 -10.07
C GLY A 19 15.57 6.32 -9.20
N GLU A 20 16.43 5.93 -8.25
CA GLU A 20 16.14 4.85 -7.30
C GLU A 20 14.87 5.13 -6.46
N GLU A 21 14.70 6.36 -5.97
CA GLU A 21 13.51 6.74 -5.21
C GLU A 21 12.24 6.77 -6.08
N GLU A 22 12.34 7.20 -7.35
CA GLU A 22 11.20 7.21 -8.26
C GLU A 22 10.67 5.80 -8.52
N THR A 23 11.56 4.82 -8.56
CA THR A 23 11.27 3.41 -8.88
C THR A 23 11.12 2.53 -7.64
N ALA A 24 11.12 3.10 -6.44
CA ALA A 24 11.15 2.35 -5.18
C ALA A 24 9.90 1.49 -4.91
N GLU A 25 8.76 1.81 -5.54
CA GLU A 25 7.54 1.01 -5.45
C GLU A 25 7.52 -0.18 -6.40
N PHE A 26 8.41 -0.20 -7.42
CA PHE A 26 8.40 -1.22 -8.46
C PHE A 26 9.04 -2.52 -8.01
N ASP A 27 8.56 -3.61 -8.56
CA ASP A 27 9.02 -4.94 -8.21
C ASP A 27 10.36 -5.30 -8.85
N SER A 28 11.12 -6.13 -8.16
CA SER A 28 12.32 -6.79 -8.70
C SER A 28 11.94 -8.01 -9.53
N LEU A 29 12.88 -8.46 -10.38
CA LEU A 29 12.72 -9.73 -11.10
C LEU A 29 12.48 -10.91 -10.15
N GLU A 30 13.13 -10.92 -8.98
CA GLU A 30 12.92 -11.95 -7.94
C GLU A 30 11.44 -12.06 -7.52
N THR A 31 10.73 -10.92 -7.37
CA THR A 31 9.31 -10.91 -7.03
C THR A 31 8.47 -11.55 -8.14
N VAL A 32 8.75 -11.19 -9.39
CA VAL A 32 8.04 -11.72 -10.57
C VAL A 32 8.25 -13.23 -10.70
N GLU A 33 9.50 -13.70 -10.59
CA GLU A 33 9.85 -15.12 -10.65
C GLU A 33 9.19 -15.92 -9.51
N ALA A 34 9.21 -15.41 -8.28
CA ALA A 34 8.57 -16.06 -7.14
C ALA A 34 7.04 -16.18 -7.32
N LEU A 35 6.39 -15.18 -7.91
CA LEU A 35 4.97 -15.24 -8.25
C LEU A 35 4.68 -16.26 -9.34
N GLU A 36 5.50 -16.30 -10.40
CA GLU A 36 5.36 -17.30 -11.46
C GLU A 36 5.52 -18.73 -10.93
N GLU A 37 6.52 -18.97 -10.09
CA GLU A 37 6.73 -20.28 -9.45
C GLU A 37 5.54 -20.67 -8.58
N ALA A 38 5.02 -19.74 -7.76
CA ALA A 38 3.87 -20.00 -6.92
C ALA A 38 2.62 -20.32 -7.75
N LEU A 39 2.35 -19.57 -8.83
CA LEU A 39 1.22 -19.82 -9.72
C LEU A 39 1.34 -21.16 -10.44
N ARG A 40 2.55 -21.55 -10.91
CA ARG A 40 2.80 -22.87 -11.50
C ARG A 40 2.57 -23.99 -10.48
N ALA A 41 3.03 -23.82 -9.24
CA ALA A 41 2.82 -24.79 -8.17
C ALA A 41 1.34 -24.95 -7.80
N LEU A 42 0.52 -23.91 -8.03
CA LEU A 42 -0.93 -23.96 -7.88
C LEU A 42 -1.66 -24.57 -9.09
N GLY A 43 -0.93 -25.02 -10.13
CA GLY A 43 -1.51 -25.61 -11.34
C GLY A 43 -2.06 -24.59 -12.34
N HIS A 44 -1.57 -23.33 -12.27
CA HIS A 44 -1.87 -22.29 -13.25
C HIS A 44 -0.76 -22.16 -14.29
N ASP A 45 -1.09 -21.52 -15.41
CA ASP A 45 -0.15 -21.16 -16.49
C ASP A 45 0.12 -19.64 -16.43
N PRO A 46 1.18 -19.19 -15.74
CA PRO A 46 1.51 -17.78 -15.65
C PRO A 46 2.09 -17.27 -16.97
N VAL A 47 1.59 -16.11 -17.41
CA VAL A 47 2.00 -15.44 -18.63
C VAL A 47 2.47 -14.03 -18.27
N PRO A 48 3.78 -13.76 -18.26
CA PRO A 48 4.28 -12.40 -18.05
C PRO A 48 3.71 -11.43 -19.07
N ILE A 49 3.14 -10.33 -18.60
CA ILE A 49 2.60 -9.25 -19.44
C ILE A 49 3.49 -8.03 -19.34
N GLY A 50 3.86 -7.63 -18.11
CA GLY A 50 4.58 -6.40 -17.83
C GLY A 50 3.65 -5.25 -17.45
N ASN A 51 4.04 -4.01 -17.82
CA ASN A 51 3.35 -2.79 -17.43
C ASN A 51 2.09 -2.47 -18.25
N ALA A 52 1.45 -1.35 -17.95
CA ALA A 52 0.21 -0.92 -18.60
C ALA A 52 0.33 -0.76 -20.12
N HIS A 53 1.46 -0.33 -20.64
CA HIS A 53 1.66 -0.18 -22.09
C HIS A 53 1.72 -1.54 -22.77
N GLN A 54 2.48 -2.48 -22.19
CA GLN A 54 2.58 -3.86 -22.68
C GLN A 54 1.23 -4.59 -22.59
N LEU A 55 0.47 -4.37 -21.51
CA LEU A 55 -0.89 -4.89 -21.40
C LEU A 55 -1.78 -4.35 -22.52
N LEU A 56 -1.75 -3.04 -22.79
CA LEU A 56 -2.57 -2.42 -23.83
C LEU A 56 -2.23 -2.96 -25.24
N GLU A 57 -0.95 -3.13 -25.54
CA GLU A 57 -0.50 -3.73 -26.81
C GLU A 57 -1.07 -5.14 -27.01
N ARG A 58 -0.96 -6.00 -25.97
CA ARG A 58 -1.44 -7.37 -26.00
C ARG A 58 -2.98 -7.47 -26.07
N LEU A 59 -3.68 -6.60 -25.34
CA LEU A 59 -5.13 -6.48 -25.41
C LEU A 59 -5.60 -6.08 -26.83
N SER A 60 -4.90 -5.14 -27.45
CA SER A 60 -5.17 -4.66 -28.82
C SER A 60 -4.88 -5.75 -29.85
N ALA A 61 -3.92 -6.61 -29.61
CA ALA A 61 -3.63 -7.81 -30.43
C ALA A 61 -4.65 -8.95 -30.23
N GLY A 62 -5.63 -8.77 -29.35
CA GLY A 62 -6.69 -9.76 -29.10
C GLY A 62 -6.35 -10.81 -28.06
N GLU A 63 -5.23 -10.69 -27.32
CA GLU A 63 -4.91 -11.63 -26.25
C GLU A 63 -5.90 -11.51 -25.07
N ARG A 64 -6.13 -12.66 -24.41
CA ARG A 64 -7.03 -12.76 -23.25
C ARG A 64 -6.47 -13.78 -22.25
N TRP A 65 -6.83 -13.58 -20.98
CA TRP A 65 -6.45 -14.43 -19.84
C TRP A 65 -7.70 -14.77 -19.04
N ASP A 66 -7.67 -15.89 -18.33
CA ASP A 66 -8.75 -16.29 -17.43
C ASP A 66 -8.79 -15.40 -16.18
N LEU A 67 -7.61 -14.93 -15.76
CA LEU A 67 -7.37 -14.00 -14.64
C LEU A 67 -6.10 -13.21 -14.92
N VAL A 68 -6.03 -11.96 -14.49
CA VAL A 68 -4.77 -11.20 -14.42
C VAL A 68 -4.37 -11.03 -12.96
N PHE A 69 -3.19 -11.50 -12.59
CA PHE A 69 -2.58 -11.22 -11.30
C PHE A 69 -1.83 -9.89 -11.42
N ASN A 70 -2.37 -8.84 -10.79
CA ASN A 70 -1.87 -7.47 -10.95
C ASN A 70 -1.03 -7.05 -9.76
N ILE A 71 0.23 -6.69 -9.98
CA ILE A 71 1.11 -6.04 -9.01
C ILE A 71 1.71 -4.73 -9.55
N ALA A 72 1.22 -4.23 -10.69
CA ALA A 72 1.74 -3.02 -11.31
C ALA A 72 1.30 -1.78 -10.54
N GLU A 73 2.26 -0.95 -10.14
CA GLU A 73 2.08 0.28 -9.35
C GLU A 73 1.81 1.51 -10.24
N GLY A 74 2.36 1.51 -11.46
CA GLY A 74 2.34 2.68 -12.33
C GLY A 74 3.24 3.81 -11.82
N LEU A 75 3.50 4.81 -12.67
CA LEU A 75 4.47 5.86 -12.35
C LEU A 75 3.82 7.23 -12.09
N TYR A 76 2.80 7.60 -12.85
CA TYR A 76 2.28 8.97 -12.88
C TYR A 76 0.83 9.10 -12.44
N GLY A 77 0.56 10.16 -11.67
CA GLY A 77 -0.78 10.58 -11.30
C GLY A 77 -1.38 9.83 -10.12
N PHE A 78 -2.48 10.36 -9.59
CA PHE A 78 -3.18 9.80 -8.43
C PHE A 78 -3.94 8.50 -8.75
N GLY A 79 -4.12 8.19 -10.03
CA GLY A 79 -4.76 6.96 -10.49
C GLY A 79 -3.78 5.95 -11.08
N ARG A 80 -2.47 6.07 -10.81
CA ARG A 80 -1.45 5.20 -11.42
C ARG A 80 -1.69 3.71 -11.15
N GLU A 81 -2.00 3.34 -9.92
CA GLU A 81 -2.33 1.96 -9.55
C GLU A 81 -3.65 1.45 -10.16
N ALA A 82 -4.57 2.37 -10.46
CA ALA A 82 -5.87 2.07 -11.03
C ALA A 82 -5.85 1.80 -12.54
N LEU A 83 -4.76 2.11 -13.22
CA LEU A 83 -4.69 2.06 -14.69
C LEU A 83 -4.88 0.63 -15.24
N ILE A 84 -4.16 -0.34 -14.69
CA ILE A 84 -4.29 -1.76 -15.06
C ILE A 84 -5.71 -2.28 -14.81
N PRO A 85 -6.28 -2.16 -13.61
CA PRO A 85 -7.65 -2.56 -13.35
C PRO A 85 -8.68 -1.88 -14.27
N ALA A 86 -8.54 -0.58 -14.56
CA ALA A 86 -9.46 0.13 -15.46
C ALA A 86 -9.40 -0.40 -16.90
N LEU A 87 -8.20 -0.71 -17.39
CA LEU A 87 -8.06 -1.39 -18.69
C LEU A 87 -8.74 -2.76 -18.69
N LEU A 88 -8.48 -3.58 -17.66
CA LEU A 88 -9.05 -4.93 -17.56
C LEU A 88 -10.58 -4.90 -17.41
N ASP A 89 -11.15 -3.96 -16.66
CA ASP A 89 -12.59 -3.75 -16.56
C ASP A 89 -13.20 -3.47 -17.93
N SER A 90 -12.56 -2.61 -18.75
CA SER A 90 -13.06 -2.28 -20.10
C SER A 90 -13.08 -3.47 -21.06
N TYR A 91 -12.22 -4.45 -20.83
CA TYR A 91 -12.16 -5.72 -21.59
C TYR A 91 -12.86 -6.89 -20.90
N GLN A 92 -13.51 -6.66 -19.75
CA GLN A 92 -14.18 -7.68 -18.93
C GLN A 92 -13.28 -8.86 -18.55
N ILE A 93 -12.00 -8.56 -18.29
CA ILE A 93 -11.01 -9.55 -17.85
C ILE A 93 -10.89 -9.47 -16.32
N PRO A 94 -11.10 -10.59 -15.60
CA PRO A 94 -10.94 -10.62 -14.15
C PRO A 94 -9.50 -10.37 -13.72
N TYR A 95 -9.35 -9.77 -12.54
CA TYR A 95 -8.02 -9.51 -11.96
C TYR A 95 -8.01 -9.64 -10.44
N THR A 96 -6.83 -9.81 -9.89
CA THR A 96 -6.59 -9.80 -8.44
C THR A 96 -6.55 -8.38 -7.89
N PHE A 97 -6.79 -8.27 -6.57
CA PHE A 97 -6.80 -7.04 -5.80
C PHE A 97 -7.97 -6.10 -6.11
N SER A 98 -7.82 -4.86 -5.69
CA SER A 98 -8.92 -3.89 -5.63
C SER A 98 -9.21 -3.25 -6.99
N ASP A 99 -10.42 -2.73 -7.11
CA ASP A 99 -10.86 -2.02 -8.31
C ASP A 99 -10.25 -0.61 -8.43
N PRO A 100 -10.41 0.06 -9.59
CA PRO A 100 -9.82 1.37 -9.85
C PRO A 100 -10.20 2.44 -8.83
N LEU A 101 -11.46 2.42 -8.33
CA LEU A 101 -11.92 3.38 -7.35
C LEU A 101 -11.18 3.21 -6.03
N VAL A 102 -11.09 1.98 -5.54
CA VAL A 102 -10.44 1.66 -4.26
C VAL A 102 -8.96 2.01 -4.32
N LEU A 103 -8.24 1.62 -5.39
CA LEU A 103 -6.81 1.91 -5.53
C LEU A 103 -6.56 3.42 -5.57
N THR A 104 -7.33 4.18 -6.35
CA THR A 104 -7.20 5.65 -6.39
C THR A 104 -7.46 6.31 -5.03
N VAL A 105 -8.49 5.84 -4.31
CA VAL A 105 -8.84 6.37 -2.99
C VAL A 105 -7.77 6.05 -1.95
N THR A 106 -7.26 4.82 -1.93
CA THR A 106 -6.27 4.38 -0.94
C THR A 106 -4.89 5.00 -1.17
N LEU A 107 -4.49 5.19 -2.41
CA LEU A 107 -3.26 5.90 -2.75
C LEU A 107 -3.30 7.35 -2.24
N HIS A 108 -4.45 8.03 -2.35
CA HIS A 108 -4.62 9.41 -1.91
C HIS A 108 -4.96 9.47 -0.40
N LYS A 109 -3.92 9.53 0.44
CA LYS A 109 -4.00 9.41 1.91
C LYS A 109 -5.06 10.30 2.56
N ALA A 110 -5.19 11.56 2.12
CA ALA A 110 -6.20 12.47 2.67
C ALA A 110 -7.64 11.98 2.40
N THR A 111 -7.89 11.42 1.21
CA THR A 111 -9.21 10.87 0.86
C THR A 111 -9.51 9.60 1.66
N ALA A 112 -8.55 8.67 1.76
CA ALA A 112 -8.67 7.47 2.59
C ALA A 112 -8.95 7.81 4.06
N LYS A 113 -8.26 8.82 4.63
CA LYS A 113 -8.47 9.30 6.00
C LYS A 113 -9.86 9.92 6.21
N ARG A 114 -10.40 10.66 5.23
CA ARG A 114 -11.79 11.20 5.30
C ARG A 114 -12.81 10.07 5.39
N ILE A 115 -12.64 9.03 4.57
CA ILE A 115 -13.51 7.84 4.61
C ILE A 115 -13.33 7.07 5.92
N ALA A 116 -12.10 6.88 6.40
CA ALA A 116 -11.86 6.25 7.70
C ALA A 116 -12.58 6.97 8.85
N ARG A 117 -12.61 8.31 8.86
CA ARG A 117 -13.40 9.10 9.83
C ARG A 117 -14.89 8.84 9.72
N ASP A 118 -15.45 8.80 8.52
CA ASP A 118 -16.85 8.49 8.27
C ASP A 118 -17.23 7.09 8.78
N LEU A 119 -16.30 6.14 8.65
CA LEU A 119 -16.42 4.78 9.20
C LEU A 119 -16.26 4.72 10.73
N GLY A 120 -16.03 5.84 11.41
CA GLY A 120 -15.76 5.90 12.85
C GLY A 120 -14.42 5.31 13.26
N VAL A 121 -13.43 5.27 12.34
CA VAL A 121 -12.06 4.84 12.63
C VAL A 121 -11.19 6.06 12.94
N PRO A 122 -10.53 6.12 14.10
CA PRO A 122 -9.67 7.22 14.46
C PRO A 122 -8.52 7.40 13.46
N THR A 123 -8.21 8.64 13.09
CA THR A 123 -7.03 9.03 12.34
C THR A 123 -6.51 10.36 12.88
N ALA A 124 -5.23 10.64 12.72
CA ALA A 124 -4.68 11.93 13.11
C ALA A 124 -5.46 13.08 12.48
N ASP A 125 -5.60 14.20 13.19
CA ASP A 125 -6.13 15.41 12.59
C ASP A 125 -5.17 15.92 11.52
N PHE A 126 -5.71 16.33 10.39
CA PHE A 126 -4.90 16.69 9.24
C PHE A 126 -5.52 17.81 8.40
N LEU A 127 -4.65 18.45 7.62
CA LEU A 127 -5.00 19.37 6.55
C LEU A 127 -4.20 18.97 5.30
N LEU A 128 -4.83 19.11 4.13
CA LEU A 128 -4.18 18.96 2.83
C LEU A 128 -3.73 20.35 2.37
N VAL A 129 -2.44 20.49 2.09
CA VAL A 129 -1.81 21.72 1.57
C VAL A 129 -1.62 21.54 0.07
N GLU A 130 -2.40 22.26 -0.72
CA GLU A 130 -2.35 22.25 -2.19
C GLU A 130 -1.53 23.42 -2.73
N GLU A 131 -1.52 24.55 -1.98
CA GLU A 131 -0.76 25.75 -2.29
C GLU A 131 -0.21 26.39 -1.01
N GLU A 132 0.75 27.32 -1.17
CA GLU A 132 1.40 27.97 -0.04
C GLU A 132 0.43 28.70 0.90
N GLY A 133 -0.64 29.30 0.36
CA GLY A 133 -1.67 30.00 1.14
C GLY A 133 -2.42 29.10 2.12
N ASP A 134 -2.51 27.80 1.87
CA ASP A 134 -3.15 26.87 2.78
C ASP A 134 -2.43 26.70 4.11
N LEU A 135 -1.13 27.02 4.17
CA LEU A 135 -0.33 26.96 5.40
C LEU A 135 -0.85 27.88 6.49
N GLU A 136 -1.48 29.00 6.13
CA GLU A 136 -2.09 29.95 7.08
C GLU A 136 -3.35 29.39 7.75
N ARG A 137 -3.94 28.34 7.17
CA ARG A 137 -5.17 27.71 7.68
C ARG A 137 -4.88 26.57 8.66
N ILE A 138 -3.61 26.25 8.90
CA ILE A 138 -3.22 25.16 9.78
C ILE A 138 -3.34 25.61 11.24
N ASP A 139 -4.39 25.12 11.88
CA ASP A 139 -4.64 25.27 13.33
C ASP A 139 -4.55 23.89 14.01
N LEU A 140 -3.37 23.26 13.90
CA LEU A 140 -3.08 21.97 14.51
C LEU A 140 -1.95 22.10 15.54
N PRO A 141 -2.01 21.38 16.68
CA PRO A 141 -0.97 21.44 17.70
C PRO A 141 0.34 20.76 17.21
N TYR A 142 1.45 21.44 17.43
CA TYR A 142 2.77 20.86 17.19
C TYR A 142 3.13 19.79 18.24
N PRO A 143 3.97 18.80 17.89
CA PRO A 143 4.61 18.62 16.59
C PRO A 143 3.66 18.12 15.50
N LEU A 144 3.94 18.52 14.25
CA LEU A 144 3.21 18.04 13.06
C LEU A 144 4.09 17.08 12.25
N PHE A 145 3.45 16.29 11.40
CA PHE A 145 4.12 15.36 10.49
C PHE A 145 3.68 15.61 9.05
N LEU A 146 4.64 15.75 8.15
CA LEU A 146 4.43 16.09 6.75
C LEU A 146 4.88 14.95 5.84
N LYS A 147 4.05 14.66 4.84
CA LYS A 147 4.37 13.69 3.77
C LYS A 147 3.63 14.04 2.49
N PRO A 148 4.12 13.61 1.30
CA PRO A 148 3.35 13.68 0.07
C PRO A 148 2.03 12.92 0.22
N VAL A 149 0.97 13.38 -0.47
CA VAL A 149 -0.38 12.82 -0.28
C VAL A 149 -0.55 11.44 -0.92
N ALA A 150 0.20 11.15 -1.99
CA ALA A 150 0.01 9.97 -2.83
C ALA A 150 1.32 9.27 -3.21
N GLU A 151 2.22 9.10 -2.26
CA GLU A 151 3.44 8.32 -2.40
C GLU A 151 3.42 7.09 -1.49
N GLY A 152 4.00 5.98 -1.98
CA GLY A 152 4.22 4.75 -1.25
C GLY A 152 5.66 4.59 -0.75
N THR A 153 5.97 3.45 -0.15
CA THR A 153 7.32 3.03 0.29
C THR A 153 8.07 4.08 1.14
N GLY A 154 7.32 5.00 1.79
CA GLY A 154 7.90 6.05 2.62
C GLY A 154 8.61 7.16 1.85
N LYS A 155 8.41 7.27 0.53
CA LYS A 155 8.94 8.39 -0.27
C LYS A 155 8.51 9.73 0.31
N GLY A 156 9.45 10.67 0.39
CA GLY A 156 9.24 11.97 1.02
C GLY A 156 9.15 11.96 2.54
N ILE A 157 9.30 10.80 3.20
CA ILE A 157 9.36 10.68 4.65
C ILE A 157 10.81 10.53 5.09
N GLY A 158 11.26 11.34 6.04
CA GLY A 158 12.60 11.34 6.61
C GLY A 158 12.70 12.23 7.83
N GLN A 159 13.92 12.58 8.25
CA GLN A 159 14.17 13.38 9.46
C GLN A 159 13.43 14.72 9.49
N GLY A 160 13.24 15.37 8.34
CA GLY A 160 12.50 16.62 8.23
C GLY A 160 10.98 16.49 8.21
N SER A 161 10.42 15.29 8.27
CA SER A 161 8.97 15.10 8.20
C SER A 161 8.24 15.48 9.49
N ARG A 162 8.91 15.42 10.63
CA ARG A 162 8.40 15.94 11.91
C ARG A 162 8.87 17.37 12.11
N VAL A 163 7.94 18.29 12.30
CA VAL A 163 8.20 19.74 12.48
C VAL A 163 7.64 20.24 13.79
N GLU A 164 8.34 21.21 14.39
CA GLU A 164 8.07 21.73 15.74
C GLU A 164 7.60 23.20 15.72
N SER A 165 7.63 23.86 14.55
CA SER A 165 7.32 25.27 14.43
C SER A 165 6.76 25.65 13.06
N PRO A 166 6.06 26.81 12.96
CA PRO A 166 5.55 27.33 11.68
C PRO A 166 6.65 27.54 10.62
N ALA A 167 7.84 27.95 11.02
CA ALA A 167 8.95 28.15 10.10
C ALA A 167 9.41 26.82 9.48
N GLN A 168 9.55 25.75 10.28
CA GLN A 168 9.88 24.42 9.80
C GLN A 168 8.75 23.83 8.93
N LEU A 169 7.49 24.04 9.33
CA LEU A 169 6.31 23.62 8.57
C LEU A 169 6.35 24.21 7.15
N ARG A 170 6.52 25.54 7.03
CA ARG A 170 6.56 26.22 5.73
C ARG A 170 7.70 25.69 4.87
N LEU A 171 8.91 25.62 5.42
CA LEU A 171 10.09 25.16 4.69
C LEU A 171 9.87 23.73 4.14
N ARG A 172 9.41 22.82 5.00
CA ARG A 172 9.22 21.41 4.62
C ARG A 172 8.07 21.22 3.65
N ALA A 173 6.96 21.92 3.82
CA ALA A 173 5.83 21.84 2.90
C ALA A 173 6.22 22.29 1.48
N LEU A 174 6.89 23.42 1.34
CA LEU A 174 7.35 23.95 0.06
C LEU A 174 8.37 23.01 -0.62
N GLU A 175 9.30 22.43 0.16
CA GLU A 175 10.25 21.43 -0.33
C GLU A 175 9.53 20.21 -0.93
N LEU A 176 8.57 19.64 -0.17
CA LEU A 176 7.82 18.45 -0.62
C LEU A 176 6.96 18.76 -1.85
N MET A 177 6.24 19.89 -1.86
CA MET A 177 5.44 20.31 -3.01
C MET A 177 6.32 20.53 -4.25
N GLY A 178 7.47 21.15 -4.07
CA GLY A 178 8.43 21.38 -5.16
C GLY A 178 9.03 20.11 -5.72
N ARG A 179 9.36 19.14 -4.86
CA ARG A 179 10.00 17.86 -5.25
C ARG A 179 9.00 16.88 -5.88
N TYR A 180 7.86 16.65 -5.23
CA TYR A 180 6.91 15.62 -5.62
C TYR A 180 5.80 16.13 -6.55
N LYS A 181 5.68 17.44 -6.77
CA LYS A 181 4.66 18.07 -7.64
C LYS A 181 3.24 17.65 -7.30
N GLN A 182 2.95 17.50 -6.00
CA GLN A 182 1.66 17.09 -5.48
C GLN A 182 1.37 17.77 -4.14
N PRO A 183 0.11 17.75 -3.67
CA PRO A 183 -0.25 18.25 -2.34
C PRO A 183 0.49 17.53 -1.22
N VAL A 184 0.67 18.23 -0.12
CA VAL A 184 1.29 17.73 1.11
C VAL A 184 0.23 17.50 2.18
N LEU A 185 0.22 16.29 2.74
CA LEU A 185 -0.56 15.97 3.92
C LEU A 185 0.19 16.44 5.16
N VAL A 186 -0.41 17.36 5.90
CA VAL A 186 0.07 17.85 7.20
C VAL A 186 -0.84 17.27 8.27
N GLU A 187 -0.29 16.50 9.20
CA GLU A 187 -1.07 15.82 10.22
C GLU A 187 -0.46 15.96 11.62
N THR A 188 -1.26 15.88 12.67
CA THR A 188 -0.77 15.79 14.04
C THR A 188 0.14 14.58 14.18
N PHE A 189 1.33 14.78 14.76
CA PHE A 189 2.30 13.70 14.94
C PHE A 189 1.80 12.67 15.94
N LEU A 190 1.85 11.41 15.58
CA LEU A 190 1.54 10.26 16.44
C LEU A 190 2.83 9.66 17.01
N PRO A 191 3.14 9.83 18.30
CA PRO A 191 4.45 9.45 18.86
C PRO A 191 4.58 7.97 19.23
N GLY A 192 3.48 7.21 19.21
CA GLY A 192 3.45 5.84 19.70
C GLY A 192 3.92 4.80 18.67
N ARG A 193 3.66 3.54 19.00
CA ARG A 193 4.07 2.37 18.20
C ARG A 193 3.31 2.28 16.90
N GLU A 194 3.97 1.76 15.89
CA GLU A 194 3.42 1.54 14.55
C GLU A 194 3.14 0.06 14.33
N TYR A 195 2.01 -0.24 13.67
CA TYR A 195 1.55 -1.60 13.43
C TYR A 195 1.11 -1.75 11.98
N THR A 196 1.47 -2.89 11.41
CA THR A 196 0.95 -3.36 10.13
C THR A 196 0.02 -4.54 10.38
N VAL A 197 -1.20 -4.46 9.84
CA VAL A 197 -2.21 -5.52 9.93
C VAL A 197 -2.40 -6.13 8.55
N GLY A 198 -2.01 -7.39 8.39
CA GLY A 198 -2.25 -8.15 7.16
C GLY A 198 -3.71 -8.61 7.07
N VAL A 199 -4.33 -8.39 5.92
CA VAL A 199 -5.71 -8.79 5.65
C VAL A 199 -5.76 -9.67 4.40
N LEU A 200 -6.58 -10.74 4.43
CA LEU A 200 -6.85 -11.63 3.31
C LEU A 200 -8.35 -11.78 3.12
N GLY A 201 -8.81 -11.65 1.87
CA GLY A 201 -10.21 -11.83 1.47
C GLY A 201 -10.94 -10.51 1.17
N THR A 202 -12.20 -10.66 0.75
CA THR A 202 -13.05 -9.58 0.24
C THR A 202 -14.35 -9.48 1.03
N GLY A 203 -14.80 -8.26 1.35
CA GLY A 203 -16.07 -7.98 2.01
C GLY A 203 -16.23 -8.74 3.34
N LYS A 204 -17.36 -9.46 3.53
CA LYS A 204 -17.62 -10.24 4.76
C LYS A 204 -16.64 -11.41 4.94
N GLY A 205 -16.03 -11.91 3.87
CA GLY A 205 -15.00 -12.96 3.90
C GLY A 205 -13.61 -12.48 4.26
N ALA A 206 -13.40 -11.16 4.37
CA ALA A 206 -12.11 -10.62 4.77
C ALA A 206 -11.79 -10.98 6.23
N ARG A 207 -10.57 -11.47 6.46
CA ARG A 207 -10.03 -11.85 7.77
C ARG A 207 -8.62 -11.30 7.97
N VAL A 208 -8.27 -11.06 9.22
CA VAL A 208 -6.90 -10.68 9.59
C VAL A 208 -6.00 -11.90 9.58
N LEU A 209 -4.82 -11.77 8.98
CA LEU A 209 -3.75 -12.78 9.01
C LEU A 209 -2.94 -12.68 10.29
N GLY A 210 -2.59 -11.45 10.68
CA GLY A 210 -1.82 -11.14 11.86
C GLY A 210 -1.66 -9.64 12.04
N VAL A 211 -1.05 -9.27 13.17
CA VAL A 211 -0.68 -7.89 13.52
C VAL A 211 0.81 -7.88 13.84
N MET A 212 1.56 -7.04 13.16
CA MET A 212 3.00 -6.89 13.31
C MET A 212 3.33 -5.47 13.78
N GLU A 213 4.12 -5.34 14.85
CA GLU A 213 4.72 -4.06 15.24
C GLU A 213 5.97 -3.83 14.42
N VAL A 214 6.10 -2.60 13.90
CA VAL A 214 7.28 -2.10 13.20
C VAL A 214 8.08 -1.26 14.19
N ALA A 215 9.13 -1.81 14.78
CA ALA A 215 9.94 -1.16 15.80
C ALA A 215 11.27 -0.67 15.21
N LEU A 216 11.51 0.62 15.26
CA LEU A 216 12.75 1.22 14.76
C LEU A 216 13.90 0.94 15.73
N ARG A 217 15.05 0.49 15.22
CA ARG A 217 16.29 0.34 15.98
C ARG A 217 16.93 1.72 16.25
N PRO A 218 17.87 1.83 17.21
CA PRO A 218 18.52 3.09 17.54
C PRO A 218 19.24 3.78 16.38
N GLU A 219 19.72 3.01 15.40
CA GLU A 219 20.44 3.48 14.22
C GLU A 219 19.51 3.93 13.08
N ALA A 220 18.21 3.64 13.20
CA ALA A 220 17.20 4.01 12.23
C ALA A 220 16.92 5.52 12.26
N GLU A 221 16.38 6.04 11.16
CA GLU A 221 15.81 7.38 11.18
C GLU A 221 14.64 7.43 12.18
N PRO A 222 14.64 8.39 13.11
CA PRO A 222 13.63 8.46 14.15
C PRO A 222 12.25 8.83 13.59
N HIS A 223 11.23 8.53 14.36
CA HIS A 223 9.86 9.00 14.22
C HIS A 223 8.98 8.36 13.15
N ALA A 224 9.52 7.69 12.13
CA ALA A 224 8.70 7.06 11.10
C ALA A 224 9.39 5.88 10.41
N TYR A 225 8.60 4.97 9.87
CA TYR A 225 9.05 3.93 8.95
C TYR A 225 9.29 4.59 7.57
N SER A 226 10.41 5.36 7.52
CA SER A 226 10.81 6.18 6.36
C SER A 226 11.30 5.34 5.18
N TYR A 227 11.48 5.98 4.02
CA TYR A 227 12.06 5.34 2.84
C TYR A 227 13.39 4.63 3.17
N ARG A 228 14.34 5.34 3.82
CA ARG A 228 15.62 4.73 4.22
C ARG A 228 15.44 3.55 5.17
N ASN A 229 14.52 3.65 6.13
CA ASN A 229 14.27 2.56 7.07
C ASN A 229 13.66 1.33 6.38
N LYS A 230 12.87 1.52 5.32
CA LYS A 230 12.31 0.44 4.51
C LYS A 230 13.37 -0.23 3.63
N GLU A 231 14.18 0.55 2.91
CA GLU A 231 15.26 0.04 2.06
C GLU A 231 16.31 -0.76 2.85
N HIS A 232 16.51 -0.44 4.13
CA HIS A 232 17.46 -1.10 5.01
C HIS A 232 16.79 -1.79 6.21
N CYS A 233 15.59 -2.29 6.01
CA CYS A 233 14.76 -2.84 7.10
C CYS A 233 15.45 -3.98 7.86
N GLU A 234 16.25 -4.81 7.21
CA GLU A 234 17.00 -5.91 7.81
C GLU A 234 17.92 -5.46 8.97
N THR A 235 18.46 -4.24 8.87
CA THR A 235 19.39 -3.67 9.85
C THR A 235 18.79 -2.59 10.72
N LEU A 236 17.73 -1.92 10.28
CA LEU A 236 17.16 -0.74 10.93
C LEU A 236 15.81 -0.99 11.62
N VAL A 237 15.18 -2.16 11.38
CA VAL A 237 13.83 -2.43 11.88
C VAL A 237 13.75 -3.78 12.56
N ASP A 238 13.05 -3.84 13.69
CA ASP A 238 12.63 -5.09 14.33
C ASP A 238 11.14 -5.29 14.07
N TYR A 239 10.79 -6.43 13.53
CA TYR A 239 9.40 -6.84 13.35
C TYR A 239 8.99 -7.79 14.47
N ARG A 240 7.85 -7.50 15.11
CA ARG A 240 7.37 -8.29 16.26
C ARG A 240 5.90 -8.64 16.08
N LEU A 241 5.59 -9.93 16.14
CA LEU A 241 4.21 -10.38 16.14
C LEU A 241 3.49 -9.90 17.41
N VAL A 242 2.33 -9.29 17.26
CA VAL A 242 1.55 -8.74 18.37
C VAL A 242 0.36 -9.62 18.68
N GLY A 243 0.17 -9.88 19.97
CA GLY A 243 -0.94 -10.67 20.50
C GLY A 243 -1.84 -9.90 21.47
N GLY A 244 -2.80 -10.60 22.06
CA GLY A 244 -3.62 -10.08 23.17
C GLY A 244 -4.62 -8.99 22.76
N VAL A 245 -4.88 -8.04 23.67
CA VAL A 245 -5.91 -6.98 23.48
C VAL A 245 -5.54 -6.06 22.34
N LYS A 246 -4.27 -5.63 22.26
CA LYS A 246 -3.81 -4.68 21.23
C LYS A 246 -3.97 -5.25 19.82
N ALA A 247 -3.65 -6.52 19.62
CA ALA A 247 -3.85 -7.17 18.33
C ALA A 247 -5.33 -7.22 17.93
N ARG A 248 -6.24 -7.46 18.89
CA ARG A 248 -7.69 -7.45 18.61
C ARG A 248 -8.18 -6.06 18.23
N GLU A 249 -7.79 -5.03 18.96
CA GLU A 249 -8.11 -3.63 18.64
C GLU A 249 -7.63 -3.25 17.23
N ALA A 250 -6.39 -3.58 16.90
CA ALA A 250 -5.81 -3.32 15.58
C ALA A 250 -6.56 -4.09 14.47
N ALA A 251 -6.86 -5.37 14.71
CA ALA A 251 -7.61 -6.21 13.78
C ALA A 251 -9.02 -5.65 13.49
N ASP A 252 -9.74 -5.23 14.53
CA ASP A 252 -11.08 -4.67 14.40
C ASP A 252 -11.08 -3.37 13.59
N LEU A 253 -10.14 -2.46 13.86
CA LEU A 253 -9.99 -1.22 13.11
C LEU A 253 -9.61 -1.51 11.65
N ALA A 254 -8.64 -2.39 11.42
CA ALA A 254 -8.20 -2.75 10.08
C ALA A 254 -9.32 -3.37 9.24
N LEU A 255 -10.10 -4.31 9.79
CA LEU A 255 -11.22 -4.92 9.08
C LEU A 255 -12.35 -3.92 8.79
N ARG A 256 -12.58 -2.96 9.69
CA ARG A 256 -13.57 -1.90 9.48
C ARG A 256 -13.16 -1.03 8.29
N VAL A 257 -11.90 -0.58 8.25
CA VAL A 257 -11.36 0.21 7.13
C VAL A 257 -11.35 -0.61 5.84
N TRP A 258 -10.81 -1.84 5.88
CA TRP A 258 -10.71 -2.72 4.71
C TRP A 258 -12.06 -2.94 4.03
N ARG A 259 -13.07 -3.27 4.83
CA ARG A 259 -14.44 -3.49 4.34
C ARG A 259 -15.13 -2.22 3.90
N GLY A 260 -14.95 -1.13 4.65
CA GLY A 260 -15.57 0.16 4.37
C GLY A 260 -15.01 0.85 3.13
N LEU A 261 -13.71 0.68 2.85
CA LEU A 261 -13.09 1.12 1.60
C LEU A 261 -13.42 0.21 0.40
N GLY A 262 -13.90 -1.02 0.65
CA GLY A 262 -14.15 -1.98 -0.41
C GLY A 262 -12.91 -2.72 -0.91
N CYS A 263 -11.85 -2.77 -0.10
CA CYS A 263 -10.61 -3.48 -0.44
C CYS A 263 -10.83 -4.97 -0.69
N ARG A 264 -10.03 -5.56 -1.59
CA ARG A 264 -10.21 -6.93 -2.07
C ARG A 264 -8.94 -7.75 -1.95
N ASP A 265 -9.15 -9.05 -1.84
CA ASP A 265 -8.21 -10.15 -1.93
C ASP A 265 -7.13 -10.16 -0.86
N ALA A 266 -6.15 -9.29 -0.90
CA ALA A 266 -5.14 -9.19 0.15
C ALA A 266 -4.50 -7.80 0.19
N GLY A 267 -3.93 -7.48 1.35
CA GLY A 267 -3.17 -6.25 1.54
C GLY A 267 -2.90 -6.00 3.02
N ARG A 268 -2.55 -4.75 3.34
CA ARG A 268 -2.26 -4.35 4.71
C ARG A 268 -2.93 -3.03 5.06
N VAL A 269 -3.22 -2.88 6.35
CA VAL A 269 -3.67 -1.62 6.95
C VAL A 269 -2.65 -1.22 8.00
N ASP A 270 -2.14 0.00 7.89
CA ASP A 270 -1.13 0.53 8.81
C ASP A 270 -1.79 1.44 9.83
N LEU A 271 -1.45 1.21 11.09
CA LEU A 271 -1.99 1.90 12.25
C LEU A 271 -0.85 2.43 13.12
N ARG A 272 -1.10 3.53 13.84
CA ARG A 272 -0.14 4.07 14.79
C ARG A 272 -0.79 4.57 16.05
N GLU A 273 -0.14 4.40 17.20
CA GLU A 273 -0.62 4.89 18.47
C GLU A 273 -0.38 6.38 18.64
N ASP A 274 -1.34 7.06 19.29
CA ASP A 274 -1.13 8.41 19.86
C ASP A 274 -0.34 8.34 21.18
N GLY A 275 -0.11 9.49 21.80
CA GLY A 275 0.59 9.59 23.09
C GLY A 275 -0.16 8.93 24.27
N LYS A 276 -1.41 8.49 24.07
CA LYS A 276 -2.23 7.77 25.06
C LYS A 276 -2.38 6.27 24.73
N GLY A 277 -1.68 5.79 23.69
CA GLY A 277 -1.74 4.39 23.24
C GLY A 277 -3.01 4.03 22.46
N ARG A 278 -3.79 5.00 21.96
CA ARG A 278 -4.96 4.75 21.11
C ARG A 278 -4.51 4.61 19.66
N LEU A 279 -5.04 3.59 18.98
CA LEU A 279 -4.72 3.32 17.58
C LEU A 279 -5.40 4.33 16.65
N HIS A 280 -4.66 4.79 15.66
CA HIS A 280 -5.10 5.67 14.59
C HIS A 280 -4.74 5.08 13.24
N PHE A 281 -5.64 5.16 12.29
CA PHE A 281 -5.41 4.76 10.90
C PHE A 281 -4.37 5.68 10.23
N LEU A 282 -3.36 5.10 9.63
CA LEU A 282 -2.39 5.79 8.78
C LEU A 282 -2.76 5.68 7.31
N GLU A 283 -2.80 4.45 6.80
CA GLU A 283 -3.08 4.14 5.39
C GLU A 283 -3.55 2.69 5.20
N ALA A 284 -4.17 2.41 4.06
CA ALA A 284 -4.49 1.07 3.59
C ALA A 284 -3.78 0.82 2.26
N ASN A 285 -3.18 -0.35 2.13
CA ASN A 285 -2.43 -0.76 0.95
C ASN A 285 -3.05 -2.03 0.37
N PRO A 286 -4.10 -1.90 -0.47
CA PRO A 286 -4.79 -3.02 -1.10
C PRO A 286 -4.07 -3.52 -2.37
N LEU A 287 -2.92 -2.96 -2.69
CA LEU A 287 -1.93 -3.44 -3.65
C LEU A 287 -0.60 -3.49 -2.89
N ALA A 288 -0.46 -4.45 -1.96
CA ALA A 288 0.73 -4.56 -1.12
C ALA A 288 1.84 -5.30 -1.86
N GLY A 289 3.09 -4.88 -1.63
CA GLY A 289 4.26 -5.58 -2.16
C GLY A 289 4.27 -7.06 -1.78
N LEU A 290 4.70 -7.90 -2.71
CA LEU A 290 4.72 -9.35 -2.58
C LEU A 290 6.12 -9.97 -2.72
N ASN A 291 7.19 -9.19 -2.58
CA ASN A 291 8.52 -9.79 -2.49
C ASN A 291 8.59 -10.72 -1.27
N PRO A 292 8.96 -12.01 -1.44
CA PRO A 292 8.91 -12.99 -0.36
C PRO A 292 9.88 -12.70 0.80
N ARG A 293 10.91 -11.87 0.59
CA ARG A 293 11.96 -11.57 1.59
C ARG A 293 11.84 -10.20 2.23
N HIS A 294 11.31 -9.20 1.50
CA HIS A 294 11.37 -7.80 1.93
C HIS A 294 10.00 -7.17 2.16
N SER A 295 8.92 -7.71 1.56
CA SER A 295 7.60 -7.08 1.68
C SER A 295 6.92 -7.44 3.00
N ASP A 296 6.31 -6.43 3.64
CA ASP A 296 5.69 -6.54 4.97
C ASP A 296 4.60 -7.63 5.02
N LEU A 297 3.81 -7.80 3.96
CA LEU A 297 2.71 -8.78 3.96
C LEU A 297 3.22 -10.23 3.92
N PRO A 298 4.12 -10.65 3.00
CA PRO A 298 4.75 -11.97 3.05
C PRO A 298 5.53 -12.23 4.34
N LEU A 299 6.25 -11.21 4.85
CA LEU A 299 6.98 -11.31 6.10
C LEU A 299 6.03 -11.62 7.26
N LEU A 300 4.93 -10.87 7.40
CA LEU A 300 3.91 -11.13 8.41
C LEU A 300 3.29 -12.53 8.26
N CYS A 301 3.00 -12.97 7.03
CA CYS A 301 2.51 -14.32 6.76
C CYS A 301 3.48 -15.38 7.30
N SER A 302 4.77 -15.24 7.02
CA SER A 302 5.79 -16.14 7.54
C SER A 302 5.82 -16.17 9.08
N MET A 303 5.68 -15.02 9.72
CA MET A 303 5.66 -14.92 11.19
C MET A 303 4.45 -15.63 11.83
N VAL A 304 3.33 -15.73 11.13
CA VAL A 304 2.13 -16.46 11.59
C VAL A 304 2.09 -17.91 11.09
N GLY A 305 3.15 -18.39 10.43
CA GLY A 305 3.26 -19.77 9.93
C GLY A 305 2.53 -20.02 8.61
N MET A 306 2.15 -18.98 7.87
CA MET A 306 1.59 -19.09 6.52
C MET A 306 2.71 -19.00 5.49
N SER A 307 2.84 -19.99 4.64
CA SER A 307 3.80 -20.00 3.53
C SER A 307 3.43 -18.98 2.43
N TYR A 308 4.43 -18.57 1.65
CA TYR A 308 4.21 -17.72 0.48
C TYR A 308 3.21 -18.33 -0.50
N LEU A 309 3.31 -19.64 -0.75
CA LEU A 309 2.37 -20.35 -1.62
C LEU A 309 0.93 -20.29 -1.11
N GLU A 310 0.72 -20.39 0.22
CA GLU A 310 -0.61 -20.27 0.83
C GLU A 310 -1.16 -18.84 0.70
N LEU A 311 -0.32 -17.82 0.81
CA LEU A 311 -0.71 -16.43 0.58
C LEU A 311 -1.16 -16.24 -0.87
N ILE A 312 -0.36 -16.66 -1.86
CA ILE A 312 -0.70 -16.51 -3.28
C ILE A 312 -1.98 -17.30 -3.63
N ARG A 313 -2.12 -18.52 -3.09
CA ARG A 313 -3.38 -19.30 -3.22
C ARG A 313 -4.57 -18.53 -2.68
N GLY A 314 -4.46 -17.96 -1.47
CA GLY A 314 -5.54 -17.20 -0.85
C GLY A 314 -5.95 -15.95 -1.66
N ILE A 315 -4.99 -15.28 -2.31
CA ILE A 315 -5.25 -14.15 -3.21
C ILE A 315 -6.04 -14.62 -4.44
N VAL A 316 -5.55 -15.67 -5.11
CA VAL A 316 -6.20 -16.24 -6.31
C VAL A 316 -7.59 -16.77 -5.99
N ASP A 317 -7.75 -17.49 -4.87
CA ASP A 317 -9.04 -18.04 -4.43
C ASP A 317 -10.05 -16.93 -4.11
N SER A 318 -9.61 -15.85 -3.48
CA SER A 318 -10.45 -14.69 -3.22
C SER A 318 -10.89 -14.01 -4.52
N ALA A 319 -9.97 -13.80 -5.46
CA ALA A 319 -10.26 -13.20 -6.76
C ALA A 319 -11.25 -14.07 -7.56
N THR A 320 -11.00 -15.37 -7.66
CA THR A 320 -11.85 -16.29 -8.42
C THR A 320 -13.23 -16.47 -7.78
N SER A 321 -13.36 -16.40 -6.46
CA SER A 321 -14.66 -16.47 -5.77
C SER A 321 -15.62 -15.33 -6.15
N ARG A 322 -15.11 -14.22 -6.67
CA ARG A 322 -15.92 -13.11 -7.19
C ARG A 322 -16.49 -13.39 -8.58
N LEU A 323 -15.85 -14.26 -9.38
CA LEU A 323 -16.27 -14.56 -10.75
C LEU A 323 -17.59 -15.34 -10.82
N GLY A 324 -17.88 -16.14 -9.79
CA GLY A 324 -19.12 -16.94 -9.73
C GLY A 324 -20.36 -16.13 -9.34
N LYS A 325 -20.20 -14.94 -8.76
CA LYS A 325 -21.31 -14.12 -8.24
C LYS A 325 -21.85 -13.10 -9.25
N GLY A 326 -21.14 -12.85 -10.35
CA GLY A 326 -21.50 -11.84 -11.35
C GLY A 326 -22.24 -12.36 -12.60
N ARG A 327 -22.57 -13.65 -12.66
CA ARG A 327 -23.29 -14.27 -13.81
C ARG A 327 -24.71 -14.73 -13.49
N GLY A 328 -25.27 -14.28 -12.37
CA GLY A 328 -26.59 -14.70 -11.95
C GLY A 328 -27.31 -13.63 -11.14
N GLU A 329 -27.60 -12.47 -11.74
CA GLU A 329 -28.72 -11.59 -11.40
C GLU A 329 -29.01 -10.66 -12.58
#